data_e7405f3ba4785af2d6a6a69eaa47723b
#
_entry.id   e7405f3ba4785af2d6a6a69eaa47723b
#
_cell.length_a   1.000
_cell.length_b   1.000
_cell.length_c   1.000
_cell.angle_alpha   90.00
_cell.angle_beta   90.00
_cell.angle_gamma   90.00
#
_symmetry.space_group_name_H-M   'P 1'
#
loop_
_entity.id
_entity.type
_entity.pdbx_description
1 polymer ?
#
loop_
_entity_poly.entity_id
_entity_poly.type
_entity_poly.pdbx_seq_one_letter_code
_entity_poly.pdbx_strand_id
1 'polypeptide(L)'
;GVPQCWHRAKRWQTSWFAPVRSMIAAVYFVTQNAGDVADENIKNNIGMKFAFRSTDMNEIKKTLEFFGLDSEDENNQKRLRNLENGQCLFQDLYGRVGVIKFHVMFDYLFHAFDTRPPVTGNEV
;
A
#
# COMPACT_ATOMS: atom_id res chain seq x y z
N GLY A 1 21.84 -16.67 -3.36
CA GLY A 1 21.79 -15.56 -4.29
C GLY A 1 20.35 -15.18 -4.62
N VAL A 2 20.08 -13.92 -4.82
CA VAL A 2 18.75 -13.43 -5.22
C VAL A 2 18.44 -13.94 -6.63
N PRO A 3 17.25 -14.50 -6.92
CA PRO A 3 16.92 -14.99 -8.25
C PRO A 3 17.06 -13.88 -9.32
N GLN A 4 17.55 -14.23 -10.50
CA GLN A 4 17.73 -13.26 -11.61
C GLN A 4 16.44 -12.56 -12.03
N CYS A 5 15.26 -13.18 -11.81
CA CYS A 5 13.97 -12.57 -12.05
C CYS A 5 13.73 -11.33 -11.17
N TRP A 6 14.30 -11.28 -9.97
CA TRP A 6 14.21 -10.13 -9.05
C TRP A 6 14.96 -8.90 -9.58
N HIS A 7 16.16 -9.10 -10.14
CA HIS A 7 16.91 -8.01 -10.77
C HIS A 7 16.21 -7.48 -12.03
N ARG A 8 15.51 -8.36 -12.72
CA ARG A 8 14.71 -8.00 -13.89
C ARG A 8 13.51 -7.15 -13.51
N ALA A 9 12.81 -7.52 -12.45
CA ALA A 9 11.66 -6.76 -11.93
C ALA A 9 12.08 -5.35 -11.48
N LYS A 10 13.17 -5.19 -10.73
CA LYS A 10 13.71 -3.87 -10.34
C LYS A 10 14.08 -3.00 -11.54
N ARG A 11 14.68 -3.59 -12.57
CA ARG A 11 15.06 -2.86 -13.79
C ARG A 11 13.85 -2.39 -14.60
N TRP A 12 12.74 -3.14 -14.57
CA TRP A 12 11.48 -2.73 -15.18
C TRP A 12 10.87 -1.53 -14.46
N GLN A 13 10.88 -1.52 -13.13
CA GLN A 13 10.35 -0.43 -12.33
C GLN A 13 11.04 0.90 -12.61
N THR A 14 12.37 0.91 -12.73
CA THR A 14 13.13 2.14 -12.97
C THR A 14 13.06 2.62 -14.43
N SER A 15 12.94 1.71 -15.40
CA SER A 15 12.92 2.08 -16.82
C SER A 15 11.59 2.64 -17.31
N TRP A 16 10.48 2.32 -16.65
CA TRP A 16 9.13 2.78 -17.03
C TRP A 16 8.79 4.17 -16.52
N PHE A 17 9.38 4.59 -15.40
CA PHE A 17 9.04 5.88 -14.77
C PHE A 17 9.39 7.10 -15.63
N ALA A 18 10.54 7.13 -16.28
CA ALA A 18 10.98 8.25 -17.08
C ALA A 18 10.13 8.46 -18.37
N PRO A 19 9.82 7.41 -19.16
CA PRO A 19 8.98 7.57 -20.35
C PRO A 19 7.48 7.76 -20.02
N VAL A 20 6.99 7.26 -18.89
CA VAL A 20 5.58 7.39 -18.48
C VAL A 20 5.19 8.85 -18.24
N ARG A 21 6.08 9.68 -17.71
CA ARG A 21 5.82 11.12 -17.51
C ARG A 21 5.58 11.87 -18.81
N SER A 22 6.22 11.47 -19.90
CA SER A 22 6.05 12.11 -21.21
C SER A 22 4.78 11.63 -21.94
N MET A 23 4.20 10.50 -21.53
CA MET A 23 3.07 9.86 -22.19
C MET A 23 1.70 10.10 -21.52
N ILE A 24 1.62 10.89 -20.46
CA ILE A 24 0.37 11.13 -19.70
C ILE A 24 -0.26 9.77 -19.30
N ALA A 25 0.53 8.91 -18.68
CA ALA A 25 0.07 7.61 -18.18
C ALA A 25 0.08 7.59 -16.65
N ALA A 26 -0.88 6.88 -16.04
CA ALA A 26 -0.90 6.61 -14.62
C ALA A 26 -0.29 5.23 -14.34
N VAL A 27 0.55 5.15 -13.31
CA VAL A 27 1.14 3.91 -12.85
C VAL A 27 0.74 3.64 -11.42
N TYR A 28 0.27 2.44 -11.14
CA TYR A 28 -0.09 1.97 -9.82
C TYR A 28 0.90 0.89 -9.37
N PHE A 29 1.52 1.11 -8.21
CA PHE A 29 2.36 0.12 -7.55
C PHE A 29 1.58 -0.52 -6.42
N VAL A 30 1.47 -1.83 -6.45
CA VAL A 30 0.85 -2.61 -5.38
C VAL A 30 1.91 -3.56 -4.82
N THR A 31 2.15 -3.48 -3.52
CA THR A 31 3.09 -4.37 -2.82
C THR A 31 2.54 -4.78 -1.47
N GLN A 32 2.94 -5.95 -1.02
CA GLN A 32 2.62 -6.44 0.33
C GLN A 32 3.65 -5.97 1.37
N ASN A 33 4.80 -5.47 0.92
CA ASN A 33 5.91 -5.10 1.78
C ASN A 33 6.44 -3.73 1.40
N ALA A 34 6.36 -2.77 2.32
CA ALA A 34 6.86 -1.41 2.08
C ALA A 34 8.38 -1.36 1.82
N GLY A 35 9.12 -2.34 2.33
CA GLY A 35 10.55 -2.47 2.09
C GLY A 35 10.92 -2.80 0.64
N ASP A 36 9.99 -3.32 -0.16
CA ASP A 36 10.23 -3.62 -1.58
C ASP A 36 10.35 -2.34 -2.42
N VAL A 37 9.78 -1.23 -1.96
CA VAL A 37 9.88 0.10 -2.57
C VAL A 37 11.03 0.86 -1.92
N ALA A 38 12.23 0.28 -1.95
CA ALA A 38 13.41 0.86 -1.30
C ALA A 38 14.10 1.96 -2.14
N ASP A 39 13.80 2.06 -3.42
CA ASP A 39 14.42 3.04 -4.31
C ASP A 39 13.88 4.45 -4.02
N GLU A 40 14.78 5.35 -3.59
CA GLU A 40 14.44 6.74 -3.28
C GLU A 40 13.85 7.48 -4.50
N ASN A 41 14.27 7.15 -5.69
CA ASN A 41 13.71 7.75 -6.90
C ASN A 41 12.25 7.36 -7.10
N ILE A 42 11.89 6.13 -6.79
CA ILE A 42 10.50 5.67 -6.84
C ILE A 42 9.69 6.34 -5.76
N LYS A 43 10.17 6.35 -4.51
CA LYS A 43 9.47 7.00 -3.38
C LYS A 43 9.14 8.47 -3.65
N ASN A 44 10.10 9.21 -4.19
CA ASN A 44 9.96 10.63 -4.46
C ASN A 44 9.02 10.95 -5.63
N ASN A 45 8.80 9.99 -6.52
CA ASN A 45 7.94 10.15 -7.69
C ASN A 45 6.49 9.68 -7.48
N ILE A 46 6.21 8.98 -6.38
CA ILE A 46 4.86 8.57 -6.03
C ILE A 46 4.14 9.75 -5.37
N GLY A 47 3.11 10.25 -6.03
CA GLY A 47 2.34 11.38 -5.54
C GLY A 47 1.32 11.00 -4.47
N MET A 48 0.55 9.94 -4.70
CA MET A 48 -0.46 9.44 -3.75
C MET A 48 -0.04 8.10 -3.17
N LYS A 49 -0.23 7.94 -1.87
CA LYS A 49 0.16 6.72 -1.15
C LYS A 49 -1.01 6.20 -0.33
N PHE A 50 -1.21 4.89 -0.38
CA PHE A 50 -2.22 4.18 0.39
C PHE A 50 -1.55 3.08 1.20
N ALA A 51 -1.82 3.02 2.49
CA ALA A 51 -1.34 1.94 3.35
C ALA A 51 -2.49 1.33 4.12
N PHE A 52 -2.65 0.02 3.98
CA PHE A 52 -3.64 -0.75 4.70
C PHE A 52 -3.09 -1.22 6.05
N ARG A 53 -3.95 -1.81 6.86
CA ARG A 53 -3.60 -2.28 8.19
C ARG A 53 -2.39 -3.23 8.15
N SER A 54 -1.44 -2.97 9.03
CA SER A 54 -0.33 -3.88 9.32
C SER A 54 -0.26 -4.16 10.81
N THR A 55 0.11 -5.38 11.17
CA THR A 55 0.31 -5.81 12.55
C THR A 55 1.79 -5.97 12.91
N ASP A 56 2.66 -6.07 11.93
CA ASP A 56 4.11 -6.18 12.12
C ASP A 56 4.71 -4.80 12.35
N MET A 57 5.39 -4.63 13.49
CA MET A 57 6.04 -3.37 13.86
C MET A 57 7.10 -2.92 12.86
N ASN A 58 7.85 -3.86 12.27
CA ASN A 58 8.87 -3.52 11.28
C ASN A 58 8.22 -2.95 10.01
N GLU A 59 7.13 -3.56 9.56
CA GLU A 59 6.37 -3.07 8.40
C GLU A 59 5.69 -1.74 8.69
N ILE A 60 5.16 -1.54 9.89
CA ILE A 60 4.58 -0.27 10.33
C ILE A 60 5.63 0.84 10.26
N LYS A 61 6.82 0.62 10.81
CA LYS A 61 7.91 1.61 10.76
C LYS A 61 8.34 1.94 9.34
N LYS A 62 8.54 0.95 8.49
CA LYS A 62 8.90 1.15 7.08
C LYS A 62 7.80 1.91 6.31
N THR A 63 6.54 1.60 6.58
CA THR A 63 5.40 2.29 5.98
C THR A 63 5.34 3.75 6.40
N LEU A 64 5.55 4.04 7.68
CA LEU A 64 5.60 5.43 8.19
C LEU A 64 6.76 6.21 7.57
N GLU A 65 7.93 5.61 7.45
CA GLU A 65 9.07 6.22 6.75
C GLU A 65 8.76 6.48 5.27
N PHE A 66 8.07 5.56 4.60
CA PHE A 66 7.63 5.72 3.22
C PHE A 66 6.65 6.90 3.06
N PHE A 67 5.80 7.15 4.07
CA PHE A 67 4.91 8.32 4.12
C PHE A 67 5.61 9.62 4.54
N GLY A 68 6.87 9.54 4.99
CA GLY A 68 7.59 10.68 5.53
C GLY A 68 7.14 11.09 6.92
N LEU A 69 6.49 10.19 7.65
CA LEU A 69 6.05 10.37 9.02
C LEU A 69 7.09 9.84 10.02
N ASP A 70 7.02 10.32 11.27
CA ASP A 70 7.85 9.78 12.32
C ASP A 70 7.47 8.33 12.64
N SER A 71 8.42 7.42 12.38
CA SER A 71 8.23 5.98 12.60
C SER A 71 8.23 5.58 14.08
N GLU A 72 8.77 6.43 14.96
CA GLU A 72 8.81 6.18 16.39
C GLU A 72 7.61 6.78 17.16
N ASP A 73 6.78 7.58 16.49
CA ASP A 73 5.57 8.13 17.10
C ASP A 73 4.51 7.03 17.29
N GLU A 74 4.19 6.77 18.56
CA GLU A 74 3.16 5.78 18.90
C GLU A 74 1.79 6.09 18.31
N ASN A 75 1.42 7.34 18.14
CA ASN A 75 0.15 7.72 17.56
C ASN A 75 0.04 7.28 16.10
N ASN A 76 1.11 7.47 15.33
CA ASN A 76 1.18 7.04 13.95
C ASN A 76 1.18 5.51 13.84
N GLN A 77 1.91 4.83 14.71
CA GLN A 77 1.91 3.37 14.77
C GLN A 77 0.53 2.81 15.11
N LYS A 78 -0.17 3.40 16.09
CA LYS A 78 -1.53 3.01 16.47
C LYS A 78 -2.53 3.24 15.33
N ARG A 79 -2.40 4.34 14.58
CA ARG A 79 -3.27 4.59 13.41
C ARG A 79 -3.20 3.47 12.40
N LEU A 80 -2.01 3.02 12.03
CA LEU A 80 -1.84 1.91 11.08
C LEU A 80 -2.32 0.57 11.65
N ARG A 81 -2.08 0.31 12.94
CA ARG A 81 -2.46 -0.93 13.58
C ARG A 81 -3.98 -1.08 13.75
N ASN A 82 -4.66 0.02 14.04
CA ASN A 82 -6.09 0.03 14.38
C ASN A 82 -7.01 0.26 13.17
N LEU A 83 -6.47 0.29 11.96
CA LEU A 83 -7.28 0.38 10.76
C LEU A 83 -8.25 -0.80 10.65
N GLU A 84 -9.50 -0.50 10.36
CA GLU A 84 -10.53 -1.52 10.10
C GLU A 84 -10.47 -2.03 8.65
N ASN A 85 -11.22 -3.08 8.37
CA ASN A 85 -11.38 -3.56 7.01
C ASN A 85 -11.99 -2.47 6.12
N GLY A 86 -11.35 -2.24 4.98
CA GLY A 86 -11.75 -1.19 4.06
C GLY A 86 -11.24 0.21 4.41
N GLN A 87 -10.54 0.37 5.53
CA GLN A 87 -9.85 1.61 5.87
C GLN A 87 -8.39 1.56 5.46
N CYS A 88 -7.85 2.71 5.06
CA CYS A 88 -6.42 2.86 4.82
C CYS A 88 -5.92 4.24 5.26
N LEU A 89 -4.63 4.32 5.53
CA LEU A 89 -3.92 5.56 5.65
C LEU A 89 -3.64 6.10 4.25
N PHE A 90 -4.02 7.33 3.97
CA PHE A 90 -3.89 7.96 2.67
C PHE A 90 -3.03 9.21 2.76
N GLN A 91 -2.12 9.38 1.82
CA GLN A 91 -1.37 10.62 1.63
C GLN A 91 -1.68 11.20 0.25
N ASP A 92 -2.06 12.47 0.20
CA ASP A 92 -2.35 13.17 -1.04
C ASP A 92 -1.09 13.77 -1.69
N LEU A 93 -1.27 14.40 -2.85
CA LEU A 93 -0.20 15.05 -3.60
C LEU A 93 0.46 16.22 -2.85
N TYR A 94 -0.21 16.77 -1.85
CA TYR A 94 0.28 17.88 -1.03
C TYR A 94 0.92 17.43 0.29
N GLY A 95 1.08 16.13 0.48
CA GLY A 95 1.66 15.55 1.69
C GLY A 95 0.71 15.48 2.89
N ARG A 96 -0.58 15.78 2.70
CA ARG A 96 -1.56 15.65 3.78
C ARG A 96 -1.89 14.17 4.01
N VAL A 97 -1.94 13.77 5.27
CA VAL A 97 -2.18 12.38 5.66
C VAL A 97 -3.47 12.27 6.46
N GLY A 98 -4.29 11.31 6.11
CA GLY A 98 -5.54 11.03 6.80
C GLY A 98 -5.97 9.58 6.64
N VAL A 99 -6.99 9.18 7.39
CA VAL A 99 -7.61 7.86 7.25
C VAL A 99 -8.84 7.99 6.37
N ILE A 100 -8.92 7.17 5.34
CA ILE A 100 -10.08 7.08 4.46
C ILE A 100 -10.69 5.68 4.53
N LYS A 101 -11.98 5.59 4.23
CA LYS A 101 -12.71 4.33 4.17
C LYS A 101 -13.27 4.13 2.77
N PHE A 102 -12.98 2.98 2.19
CA PHE A 102 -13.57 2.58 0.92
C PHE A 102 -14.92 1.92 1.15
N HIS A 103 -15.91 2.33 0.38
CA HIS A 103 -17.21 1.69 0.34
C HIS A 103 -17.45 1.06 -1.02
N VAL A 104 -17.82 -0.20 -1.03
CA VAL A 104 -18.29 -0.86 -2.23
C VAL A 104 -19.76 -0.49 -2.42
N MET A 105 -20.05 0.24 -3.50
CA MET A 105 -21.40 0.80 -3.73
C MET A 105 -22.46 -0.26 -4.06
N PHE A 106 -22.02 -1.42 -4.58
CA PHE A 106 -22.94 -2.46 -5.03
C PHE A 106 -22.66 -3.78 -4.31
N ASP A 107 -23.67 -4.32 -3.65
CA ASP A 107 -23.56 -5.57 -2.88
C ASP A 107 -23.09 -6.75 -3.72
N TYR A 108 -23.50 -6.82 -4.97
CA TYR A 108 -23.05 -7.90 -5.87
C TYR A 108 -21.55 -7.88 -6.14
N LEU A 109 -20.92 -6.70 -6.18
CA LEU A 109 -19.46 -6.58 -6.31
C LEU A 109 -18.76 -7.02 -5.03
N PHE A 110 -19.32 -6.66 -3.89
CA PHE A 110 -18.81 -7.09 -2.60
C PHE A 110 -18.78 -8.63 -2.50
N HIS A 111 -19.87 -9.29 -2.89
CA HIS A 111 -19.94 -10.75 -2.88
C HIS A 111 -19.05 -11.40 -3.95
N ALA A 112 -18.94 -10.80 -5.14
CA ALA A 112 -18.12 -11.35 -6.23
C ALA A 112 -16.62 -11.36 -5.91
N PHE A 113 -16.14 -10.37 -5.13
CA PHE A 113 -14.73 -10.23 -4.77
C PHE A 113 -14.43 -10.64 -3.32
N ASP A 114 -15.40 -11.19 -2.60
CA ASP A 114 -15.19 -11.68 -1.24
C ASP A 114 -14.40 -12.98 -1.26
N THR A 115 -13.15 -12.91 -0.81
CA THR A 115 -12.23 -14.05 -0.75
C THR A 115 -12.19 -14.72 0.63
N ARG A 116 -13.05 -14.29 1.54
CA ARG A 116 -13.12 -14.92 2.87
C ARG A 116 -13.58 -16.37 2.72
N PRO A 117 -13.01 -17.30 3.49
CA PRO A 117 -13.47 -18.68 3.46
C PRO A 117 -14.95 -18.73 3.86
N PRO A 118 -15.75 -19.58 3.21
CA PRO A 118 -17.15 -19.74 3.60
C PRO A 118 -17.21 -20.12 5.08
N VAL A 119 -18.04 -19.42 5.82
CA VAL A 119 -18.34 -19.80 7.19
C VAL A 119 -19.06 -21.15 7.10
N THR A 120 -18.32 -22.23 7.30
CA THR A 120 -18.93 -23.53 7.52
C THR A 120 -19.62 -23.45 8.88
N GLY A 121 -20.87 -23.06 8.85
CA GLY A 121 -21.74 -23.21 9.99
C GLY A 121 -21.86 -24.69 10.32
N ASN A 122 -21.00 -25.17 11.19
CA ASN A 122 -21.32 -26.35 11.94
C ASN A 122 -22.33 -25.94 12.99
N GLU A 123 -23.53 -25.77 12.51
CA GLU A 123 -24.66 -25.77 13.39
C GLU A 123 -25.04 -27.21 13.68
N VAL A 124 -24.83 -27.55 14.87
CA VAL A 124 -25.63 -28.59 15.48
C VAL A 124 -26.66 -27.90 16.36
#